data_f8daa8db7696ba9c4d07139a797fde52
#
_entry.id   f8daa8db7696ba9c4d07139a797fde52
#
_cell.length_a   1.000
_cell.length_b   1.000
_cell.length_c   1.000
_cell.angle_alpha   90.00
_cell.angle_beta   90.00
_cell.angle_gamma   90.00
#
_symmetry.space_group_name_H-M   'P 1'
#
loop_
_entity.id
_entity.type
_entity.pdbx_description
1 polymer ?
#
loop_
_entity_poly.entity_id
_entity_poly.type
_entity_poly.pdbx_seq_one_letter_code
_entity_poly.pdbx_strand_id
1 'polypeptide(L)'
;MKQVFISDTHFGHDKFHSDNWEHKFWKKYNNINQDFILYHLGDLSFIHNHEYLDEIFKKFRANKHCKNIVLILGNHDDKASRYLQHGIVACDMMMIKHKNKNIWLTHEPMLKPLNINIHGHLHTKEESHRDYYNLTENNILVEAEKIYFIDELIK
;
A
#
# COMPACT_ATOMS: atom_id res chain seq x y z
N MET A 1 -6.23 -9.35 -14.69
CA MET A 1 -6.18 -8.06 -13.95
C MET A 1 -4.91 -8.03 -13.16
N LYS A 2 -4.15 -6.94 -13.23
CA LYS A 2 -2.89 -6.79 -12.48
C LYS A 2 -3.17 -6.48 -11.01
N GLN A 3 -2.20 -6.75 -10.16
CA GLN A 3 -2.20 -6.39 -8.74
C GLN A 3 -1.08 -5.38 -8.53
N VAL A 4 -1.43 -4.19 -8.06
CA VAL A 4 -0.51 -3.06 -7.84
C VAL A 4 -0.46 -2.75 -6.36
N PHE A 5 0.74 -2.58 -5.83
CA PHE A 5 1.01 -2.33 -4.42
C PHE A 5 1.68 -0.99 -4.21
N ILE A 6 1.19 -0.26 -3.24
CA ILE A 6 1.77 0.97 -2.69
C ILE A 6 1.64 0.94 -1.18
N SER A 7 2.42 1.75 -0.48
CA SER A 7 2.36 1.86 0.98
C SER A 7 2.85 3.21 1.44
N ASP A 8 2.50 3.58 2.66
CA ASP A 8 3.10 4.69 3.40
C ASP A 8 3.09 6.00 2.60
N THR A 9 1.97 6.31 1.97
CA THR A 9 1.83 7.56 1.19
C THR A 9 1.74 8.79 2.07
N HIS A 10 1.27 8.66 3.31
CA HIS A 10 1.19 9.74 4.30
C HIS A 10 0.73 11.08 3.72
N PHE A 11 -0.29 11.06 2.87
CA PHE A 11 -0.82 12.27 2.28
C PHE A 11 -1.16 13.31 3.36
N GLY A 12 -0.81 14.57 3.10
CA GLY A 12 -0.99 15.66 4.06
C GLY A 12 0.16 15.82 5.05
N HIS A 13 1.26 15.07 4.93
CA HIS A 13 2.47 15.24 5.75
C HIS A 13 3.60 15.85 4.93
N ASP A 14 3.86 17.15 5.13
CA ASP A 14 4.74 17.95 4.26
C ASP A 14 6.22 17.55 4.29
N LYS A 15 6.67 16.86 5.33
CA LYS A 15 8.11 16.58 5.57
C LYS A 15 8.49 15.10 5.53
N PHE A 16 7.53 14.22 5.24
CA PHE A 16 7.75 12.78 5.30
C PHE A 16 8.52 12.24 4.10
N HIS A 17 8.24 12.77 2.93
CA HIS A 17 8.74 12.28 1.66
C HIS A 17 9.84 13.17 1.07
N SER A 18 10.51 12.64 0.03
CA SER A 18 11.45 13.38 -0.78
C SER A 18 10.76 14.54 -1.54
N ASP A 19 11.53 15.55 -1.93
CA ASP A 19 11.00 16.69 -2.68
C ASP A 19 10.30 16.25 -3.97
N ASN A 20 9.11 16.83 -4.21
CA ASN A 20 8.27 16.53 -5.37
C ASN A 20 7.85 15.05 -5.52
N TRP A 21 7.87 14.27 -4.44
CA TRP A 21 7.49 12.86 -4.49
C TRP A 21 6.08 12.65 -5.03
N GLU A 22 5.13 13.46 -4.58
CA GLU A 22 3.71 13.31 -4.95
C GLU A 22 3.51 13.51 -6.46
N HIS A 23 4.17 14.50 -7.05
CA HIS A 23 4.13 14.70 -8.50
C HIS A 23 4.70 13.51 -9.26
N LYS A 24 5.85 12.99 -8.84
CA LYS A 24 6.49 11.81 -9.45
C LYS A 24 5.62 10.56 -9.30
N PHE A 25 5.02 10.39 -8.10
CA PHE A 25 4.13 9.28 -7.79
C PHE A 25 2.90 9.29 -8.71
N TRP A 26 2.15 10.40 -8.78
CA TRP A 26 0.96 10.50 -9.62
C TRP A 26 1.28 10.37 -11.10
N LYS A 27 2.39 10.91 -11.57
CA LYS A 27 2.85 10.72 -12.95
C LYS A 27 3.04 9.23 -13.26
N LYS A 28 3.72 8.49 -12.39
CA LYS A 28 3.96 7.04 -12.55
C LYS A 28 2.64 6.26 -12.46
N TYR A 29 1.82 6.57 -11.46
CA TYR A 29 0.52 5.93 -11.25
C TYR A 29 -0.42 6.09 -12.45
N ASN A 30 -0.54 7.29 -12.98
CA ASN A 30 -1.43 7.59 -14.11
C ASN A 30 -0.94 6.98 -15.44
N ASN A 31 0.31 6.57 -15.53
CA ASN A 31 0.87 5.86 -16.68
C ASN A 31 0.56 4.35 -16.67
N ILE A 32 -0.04 3.81 -15.62
CA ILE A 32 -0.49 2.41 -15.61
C ILE A 32 -1.65 2.28 -16.60
N ASN A 33 -1.46 1.51 -17.65
CA ASN A 33 -2.37 1.39 -18.80
C ASN A 33 -3.02 0.01 -18.94
N GLN A 34 -3.00 -0.81 -17.90
CA GLN A 34 -3.64 -2.12 -17.81
C GLN A 34 -4.54 -2.17 -16.59
N ASP A 35 -5.69 -2.83 -16.71
CA ASP A 35 -6.64 -2.95 -15.60
C ASP A 35 -6.02 -3.61 -14.36
N PHE A 36 -6.17 -2.98 -13.21
CA PHE A 36 -5.57 -3.41 -11.95
C PHE A 36 -6.48 -3.20 -10.73
N ILE A 37 -6.15 -3.95 -9.68
CA ILE A 37 -6.58 -3.70 -8.30
C ILE A 37 -5.43 -3.02 -7.58
N LEU A 38 -5.71 -1.91 -6.91
CA LEU A 38 -4.76 -1.22 -6.06
C LEU A 38 -4.87 -1.76 -4.63
N TYR A 39 -3.75 -2.23 -4.10
CA TYR A 39 -3.57 -2.57 -2.69
C TYR A 39 -2.69 -1.51 -2.04
N HIS A 40 -3.27 -0.73 -1.15
CA HIS A 40 -2.55 0.22 -0.31
C HIS A 40 -2.27 -0.44 1.04
N LEU A 41 -1.00 -0.60 1.40
CA LEU A 41 -0.60 -1.35 2.60
C LEU A 41 -0.46 -0.47 3.84
N GLY A 42 -1.33 0.53 3.97
CA GLY A 42 -1.48 1.32 5.18
C GLY A 42 -0.71 2.64 5.20
N ASP A 43 -1.03 3.43 6.20
CA ASP A 43 -0.54 4.79 6.38
C ASP A 43 -0.82 5.67 5.14
N LEU A 44 -2.12 5.71 4.78
CA LEU A 44 -2.61 6.42 3.62
C LEU A 44 -2.45 7.94 3.79
N SER A 45 -2.90 8.46 4.95
CA SER A 45 -3.01 9.90 5.16
C SER A 45 -2.90 10.27 6.64
N PHE A 46 -2.34 11.45 6.91
CA PHE A 46 -2.41 12.10 8.22
C PHE A 46 -3.68 12.94 8.42
N ILE A 47 -4.39 13.24 7.34
CA ILE A 47 -5.64 14.01 7.37
C ILE A 47 -6.79 13.04 7.11
N HIS A 48 -7.71 12.91 8.07
CA HIS A 48 -8.76 11.90 8.05
C HIS A 48 -10.17 12.49 7.89
N ASN A 49 -10.29 13.78 7.56
CA ASN A 49 -11.61 14.31 7.26
C ASN A 49 -12.16 13.76 5.93
N HIS A 50 -13.48 13.70 5.84
CA HIS A 50 -14.17 13.09 4.71
C HIS A 50 -13.81 13.73 3.37
N GLU A 51 -13.75 15.05 3.30
CA GLU A 51 -13.47 15.79 2.07
C GLU A 51 -12.06 15.50 1.54
N TYR A 52 -11.07 15.48 2.42
CA TYR A 52 -9.68 15.21 2.04
C TYR A 52 -9.49 13.78 1.54
N LEU A 53 -10.07 12.80 2.26
CA LEU A 53 -10.03 11.40 1.83
C LEU A 53 -10.75 11.19 0.49
N ASP A 54 -11.88 11.87 0.28
CA ASP A 54 -12.62 11.81 -0.99
C ASP A 54 -11.77 12.31 -2.16
N GLU A 55 -11.02 13.41 -1.98
CA GLU A 55 -10.08 13.92 -2.98
C GLU A 55 -8.97 12.93 -3.31
N ILE A 56 -8.39 12.27 -2.29
CA ILE A 56 -7.35 11.25 -2.51
C ILE A 56 -7.92 10.09 -3.33
N PHE A 57 -9.08 9.55 -2.94
CA PHE A 57 -9.68 8.43 -3.65
C PHE A 57 -10.16 8.81 -5.06
N LYS A 58 -10.60 10.04 -5.28
CA LYS A 58 -10.88 10.56 -6.62
C LYS A 58 -9.63 10.58 -7.50
N LYS A 59 -8.48 11.00 -6.96
CA LYS A 59 -7.20 10.96 -7.69
C LYS A 59 -6.82 9.53 -8.09
N PHE A 60 -6.96 8.55 -7.19
CA PHE A 60 -6.72 7.14 -7.53
C PHE A 60 -7.68 6.64 -8.62
N ARG A 61 -8.96 6.96 -8.52
CA ARG A 61 -9.98 6.54 -9.50
C ARG A 61 -9.91 7.29 -10.84
N ALA A 62 -9.19 8.41 -10.90
CA ALA A 62 -8.96 9.14 -12.15
C ALA A 62 -8.18 8.30 -13.17
N ASN A 63 -7.35 7.34 -12.71
CA ASN A 63 -6.84 6.32 -13.61
C ASN A 63 -7.96 5.30 -13.91
N LYS A 64 -8.51 5.34 -15.13
CA LYS A 64 -9.62 4.47 -15.60
C LYS A 64 -9.34 2.98 -15.49
N HIS A 65 -8.07 2.60 -15.35
CA HIS A 65 -7.62 1.23 -15.21
C HIS A 65 -7.62 0.73 -13.75
N CYS A 66 -7.75 1.63 -12.76
CA CYS A 66 -7.95 1.28 -11.37
C CYS A 66 -9.38 0.78 -11.14
N LYS A 67 -9.58 -0.52 -11.04
CA LYS A 67 -10.92 -1.13 -10.91
C LYS A 67 -11.41 -1.23 -9.48
N ASN A 68 -10.50 -1.46 -8.54
CA ASN A 68 -10.80 -1.52 -7.13
C ASN A 68 -9.62 -0.99 -6.32
N ILE A 69 -9.94 -0.48 -5.13
CA ILE A 69 -8.97 -0.04 -4.13
C ILE A 69 -9.22 -0.83 -2.85
N VAL A 70 -8.19 -1.46 -2.33
CA VAL A 70 -8.17 -2.14 -1.04
C VAL A 70 -7.14 -1.46 -0.16
N LEU A 71 -7.54 -1.08 1.06
CA LEU A 71 -6.67 -0.48 2.06
C LEU A 71 -6.43 -1.49 3.19
N ILE A 72 -5.21 -1.88 3.41
CA ILE A 72 -4.78 -2.55 4.64
C ILE A 72 -4.46 -1.44 5.63
N LEU A 73 -5.12 -1.44 6.79
CA LEU A 73 -5.00 -0.35 7.75
C LEU A 73 -3.62 -0.29 8.38
N GLY A 74 -3.00 0.88 8.33
CA GLY A 74 -1.78 1.20 9.04
C GLY A 74 -2.06 1.85 10.40
N ASN A 75 -1.00 2.06 11.18
CA ASN A 75 -1.11 2.63 12.53
C ASN A 75 -1.52 4.11 12.54
N HIS A 76 -1.37 4.82 11.42
CA HIS A 76 -1.82 6.22 11.25
C HIS A 76 -3.18 6.34 10.56
N ASP A 77 -3.75 5.23 10.10
CA ASP A 77 -5.07 5.22 9.47
C ASP A 77 -6.20 5.25 10.52
N ASP A 78 -7.37 5.72 10.09
CA ASP A 78 -8.58 5.67 10.89
C ASP A 78 -9.22 4.27 10.81
N LYS A 79 -10.29 4.03 11.53
CA LYS A 79 -11.04 2.76 11.51
C LYS A 79 -11.64 2.46 10.13
N ALA A 80 -11.78 1.18 9.80
CA ALA A 80 -12.29 0.69 8.51
C ALA A 80 -13.60 1.35 8.05
N SER A 81 -14.52 1.63 8.99
CA SER A 81 -15.82 2.25 8.69
C SER A 81 -15.69 3.65 8.05
N ARG A 82 -14.60 4.37 8.30
CA ARG A 82 -14.32 5.67 7.68
C ARG A 82 -14.13 5.51 6.16
N TYR A 83 -13.40 4.50 5.76
CA TYR A 83 -13.07 4.26 4.35
C TYR A 83 -14.21 3.60 3.57
N LEU A 84 -15.05 2.82 4.25
CA LEU A 84 -16.23 2.21 3.66
C LEU A 84 -17.18 3.26 3.04
N GLN A 85 -17.28 4.44 3.65
CA GLN A 85 -18.10 5.55 3.13
C GLN A 85 -17.61 6.04 1.76
N HIS A 86 -16.35 5.80 1.41
CA HIS A 86 -15.75 6.12 0.10
C HIS A 86 -15.80 4.94 -0.88
N GLY A 87 -16.47 3.85 -0.54
CA GLY A 87 -16.50 2.64 -1.34
C GLY A 87 -15.17 1.89 -1.38
N ILE A 88 -14.36 2.04 -0.32
CA ILE A 88 -13.07 1.38 -0.17
C ILE A 88 -13.22 0.18 0.77
N VAL A 89 -12.72 -0.98 0.34
CA VAL A 89 -12.55 -2.13 1.23
C VAL A 89 -11.35 -1.85 2.12
N ALA A 90 -11.57 -1.80 3.44
CA ALA A 90 -10.51 -1.59 4.42
C ALA A 90 -10.53 -2.69 5.49
N CYS A 91 -9.37 -3.24 5.81
CA CYS A 91 -9.20 -4.31 6.81
C CYS A 91 -7.79 -4.30 7.40
N ASP A 92 -7.61 -4.97 8.54
CA ASP A 92 -6.31 -5.03 9.22
C ASP A 92 -5.32 -5.94 8.47
N MET A 93 -5.81 -6.99 7.83
CA MET A 93 -5.02 -7.91 7.02
C MET A 93 -5.87 -8.59 5.96
N MET A 94 -5.23 -9.05 4.90
CA MET A 94 -5.90 -9.79 3.83
C MET A 94 -4.99 -10.90 3.30
N MET A 95 -5.58 -12.02 2.90
CA MET A 95 -4.87 -13.06 2.16
C MET A 95 -5.30 -13.04 0.69
N ILE A 96 -4.34 -13.02 -0.20
CA ILE A 96 -4.55 -13.15 -1.64
C ILE A 96 -3.82 -14.39 -2.18
N LYS A 97 -4.18 -14.81 -3.38
CA LYS A 97 -3.46 -15.88 -4.10
C LYS A 97 -2.81 -15.35 -5.36
N HIS A 98 -1.57 -15.74 -5.58
CA HIS A 98 -0.86 -15.48 -6.83
C HIS A 98 0.04 -16.68 -7.18
N LYS A 99 -0.08 -17.19 -8.42
CA LYS A 99 0.71 -18.35 -8.91
C LYS A 99 0.75 -19.53 -7.90
N ASN A 100 -0.41 -19.91 -7.36
CA ASN A 100 -0.61 -20.94 -6.33
C ASN A 100 0.07 -20.68 -4.97
N LYS A 101 0.62 -19.48 -4.74
CA LYS A 101 1.15 -19.06 -3.44
C LYS A 101 0.07 -18.30 -2.66
N ASN A 102 -0.04 -18.57 -1.37
CA ASN A 102 -0.81 -17.74 -0.44
C ASN A 102 0.07 -16.58 0.02
N ILE A 103 -0.48 -15.37 -0.01
CA ILE A 103 0.25 -14.15 0.28
C ILE A 103 -0.56 -13.37 1.30
N TRP A 104 0.04 -13.07 2.45
CA TRP A 104 -0.54 -12.18 3.44
C TRP A 104 -0.17 -10.74 3.14
N LEU A 105 -1.17 -9.88 3.18
CA LEU A 105 -1.03 -8.42 3.09
C LEU A 105 -1.26 -7.85 4.48
N THR A 106 -0.29 -7.11 5.00
CA THR A 106 -0.34 -6.44 6.31
C THR A 106 0.34 -5.09 6.20
N HIS A 107 0.07 -4.18 7.14
CA HIS A 107 0.85 -2.95 7.22
C HIS A 107 2.21 -3.22 7.88
N GLU A 108 2.21 -3.75 9.10
CA GLU A 108 3.43 -4.17 9.78
C GLU A 108 3.89 -5.55 9.32
N PRO A 109 5.20 -5.85 9.33
CA PRO A 109 5.70 -7.15 8.96
C PRO A 109 5.25 -8.23 9.95
N MET A 110 4.83 -9.37 9.44
CA MET A 110 4.53 -10.55 10.26
C MET A 110 5.83 -11.16 10.79
N LEU A 111 5.81 -11.61 12.04
CA LEU A 111 6.93 -12.35 12.63
C LEU A 111 7.05 -13.75 12.01
N LYS A 112 8.19 -14.05 11.38
CA LYS A 112 8.54 -15.36 10.82
C LYS A 112 7.38 -16.03 10.06
N PRO A 113 6.80 -15.38 9.05
CA PRO A 113 5.66 -15.92 8.35
C PRO A 113 6.03 -17.21 7.60
N LEU A 114 5.15 -18.23 7.69
CA LEU A 114 5.31 -19.48 6.94
C LEU A 114 5.04 -19.30 5.43
N ASN A 115 4.20 -18.33 5.10
CA ASN A 115 3.90 -17.94 3.72
C ASN A 115 4.46 -16.55 3.44
N ILE A 116 4.41 -16.12 2.19
CA ILE A 116 4.84 -14.78 1.80
C ILE A 116 3.98 -13.74 2.53
N ASN A 117 4.64 -12.73 3.08
CA ASN A 117 4.04 -11.55 3.67
C ASN A 117 4.51 -10.31 2.92
N ILE A 118 3.61 -9.61 2.24
CA ILE A 118 3.87 -8.31 1.64
C ILE A 118 3.38 -7.24 2.61
N HIS A 119 4.24 -6.31 2.97
CA HIS A 119 3.97 -5.31 4.01
C HIS A 119 4.55 -3.93 3.68
N GLY A 120 4.10 -2.91 4.41
CA GLY A 120 4.63 -1.55 4.42
C GLY A 120 5.41 -1.23 5.70
N HIS A 121 5.09 -0.09 6.32
CA HIS A 121 5.52 0.40 7.62
C HIS A 121 7.01 0.80 7.74
N LEU A 122 7.93 0.04 7.18
CA LEU A 122 9.37 0.28 7.34
C LEU A 122 9.95 1.32 6.38
N HIS A 123 9.17 1.80 5.44
CA HIS A 123 9.48 2.82 4.44
C HIS A 123 10.64 2.49 3.49
N THR A 124 11.74 1.95 4.00
CA THR A 124 12.95 1.61 3.24
C THR A 124 13.50 0.23 3.61
N LYS A 125 14.37 -0.32 2.77
CA LYS A 125 15.03 -1.63 2.98
C LYS A 125 16.32 -1.54 3.79
N GLU A 126 16.37 -0.70 4.82
CA GLU A 126 17.55 -0.60 5.66
C GLU A 126 17.77 -1.87 6.51
N GLU A 127 19.02 -2.30 6.67
CA GLU A 127 19.36 -3.52 7.44
C GLU A 127 18.95 -3.44 8.91
N SER A 128 19.05 -2.25 9.52
CA SER A 128 18.64 -2.01 10.90
C SER A 128 17.18 -2.38 11.18
N HIS A 129 16.30 -2.16 10.22
CA HIS A 129 14.89 -2.54 10.33
C HIS A 129 14.72 -4.06 10.28
N ARG A 130 15.53 -4.74 9.48
CA ARG A 130 15.47 -6.19 9.33
C ARG A 130 15.72 -6.92 10.63
N ASP A 131 16.78 -6.53 11.35
CA ASP A 131 17.15 -7.13 12.63
C ASP A 131 16.12 -6.82 13.71
N TYR A 132 15.65 -5.59 13.80
CA TYR A 132 14.65 -5.17 14.79
C TYR A 132 13.35 -5.98 14.72
N TYR A 133 12.85 -6.23 13.51
CA TYR A 133 11.59 -6.95 13.27
C TYR A 133 11.78 -8.46 13.05
N ASN A 134 13.00 -8.98 13.17
CA ASN A 134 13.33 -10.39 12.86
C ASN A 134 12.81 -10.81 11.48
N LEU A 135 13.02 -9.98 10.45
CA LEU A 135 12.53 -10.23 9.11
C LEU A 135 13.18 -11.46 8.48
N THR A 136 12.37 -12.24 7.79
CA THR A 136 12.80 -13.41 7.02
C THR A 136 12.75 -13.10 5.51
N GLU A 137 13.18 -14.05 4.69
CA GLU A 137 13.05 -13.97 3.23
C GLU A 137 11.59 -13.92 2.75
N ASN A 138 10.64 -14.38 3.59
CA ASN A 138 9.21 -14.35 3.30
C ASN A 138 8.58 -12.96 3.55
N ASN A 139 9.26 -12.05 4.23
CA ASN A 139 8.80 -10.67 4.41
C ASN A 139 9.26 -9.83 3.22
N ILE A 140 8.31 -9.28 2.48
CA ILE A 140 8.55 -8.46 1.29
C ILE A 140 8.03 -7.06 1.54
N LEU A 141 8.94 -6.09 1.61
CA LEU A 141 8.62 -4.69 1.84
C LEU A 141 8.17 -3.99 0.55
N VAL A 142 7.04 -3.31 0.64
CA VAL A 142 6.62 -2.27 -0.30
C VAL A 142 7.13 -0.93 0.24
N GLU A 143 8.17 -0.40 -0.38
CA GLU A 143 8.81 0.85 0.06
C GLU A 143 7.91 2.06 -0.22
N ALA A 144 7.95 3.04 0.68
CA ALA A 144 7.29 4.32 0.47
C ALA A 144 7.70 4.98 -0.87
N GLU A 145 6.86 5.83 -1.42
CA GLU A 145 7.06 6.55 -2.69
C GLU A 145 7.16 5.65 -3.95
N LYS A 146 7.09 4.32 -3.80
CA LYS A 146 7.23 3.38 -4.92
C LYS A 146 5.90 2.69 -5.27
N ILE A 147 5.80 2.27 -6.51
CA ILE A 147 4.68 1.51 -7.03
C ILE A 147 5.24 0.20 -7.56
N TYR A 148 4.67 -0.93 -7.12
CA TYR A 148 5.10 -2.25 -7.51
C TYR A 148 3.96 -3.04 -8.15
N PHE A 149 4.28 -3.85 -9.15
CA PHE A 149 3.43 -4.94 -9.60
C PHE A 149 3.77 -6.22 -8.83
N ILE A 150 2.79 -7.11 -8.67
CA ILE A 150 2.99 -8.35 -7.91
C ILE A 150 4.14 -9.21 -8.48
N ASP A 151 4.31 -9.24 -9.80
CA ASP A 151 5.37 -10.01 -10.45
C ASP A 151 6.78 -9.42 -10.21
N GLU A 152 6.89 -8.17 -9.75
CA GLU A 152 8.15 -7.55 -9.33
C GLU A 152 8.50 -7.93 -7.88
N LEU A 153 7.48 -8.14 -7.04
CA LEU A 153 7.64 -8.50 -5.63
C LEU A 153 7.87 -10.02 -5.44
N ILE A 154 7.22 -10.84 -6.27
CA ILE A 154 7.23 -12.29 -6.15
C ILE A 154 7.82 -12.91 -7.41
N LYS A 155 9.02 -13.38 -7.28
CA LYS A 155 9.75 -14.09 -8.34
C LYS A 155 9.45 -15.58 -8.35
#